data_ff9055ee078e87153d97a4d1e98c5078
#
_entry.id   ff9055ee078e87153d97a4d1e98c5078
#
_cell.length_a   1.000
_cell.length_b   1.000
_cell.length_c   1.000
_cell.angle_alpha   90.00
_cell.angle_beta   90.00
_cell.angle_gamma   90.00
#
_symmetry.space_group_name_H-M   'P 1'
#
loop_
_entity.id
_entity.type
_entity.pdbx_description
1 polymer ?
#
loop_
_entity_poly.entity_id
_entity_poly.type
_entity_poly.pdbx_seq_one_letter_code
_entity_poly.pdbx_strand_id
1 'polypeptide(L)'
;LIALIAGYFIYGRYVEKVFSPDDRPTPAISKYDGVDYLVLPNWKIFMIQFLNIAGTGPIFGAIMGMWYGPSAYLWIVFGCIFAGAMHDYLSGMLSVRHDGAALPEIVGTYLGKKIQNVMMVFSILLLVMVGAVFVLSPASLLASLFEGTLLNDLLLWIVIIFGYYIIATLMP
;
A
#
# COMPACT_ATOMS: atom_id res chain seq x y z
N LEU A 1 0.56 -4.89 -21.28
CA LEU A 1 0.66 -6.16 -20.57
C LEU A 1 2.00 -6.86 -20.82
N ILE A 2 2.39 -7.10 -22.08
CA ILE A 2 3.67 -7.79 -22.44
C ILE A 2 4.88 -7.10 -21.79
N ALA A 3 4.95 -5.76 -21.83
CA ALA A 3 6.05 -4.99 -21.23
C ALA A 3 6.11 -5.17 -19.70
N LEU A 4 4.96 -5.23 -19.02
CA LEU A 4 4.90 -5.48 -17.57
C LEU A 4 5.38 -6.89 -17.22
N ILE A 5 4.97 -7.88 -17.98
CA ILE A 5 5.43 -9.28 -17.80
C ILE A 5 6.94 -9.38 -18.05
N ALA A 6 7.43 -8.79 -19.14
CA ALA A 6 8.86 -8.73 -19.43
C ALA A 6 9.64 -7.98 -18.34
N GLY A 7 9.10 -6.87 -17.85
CA GLY A 7 9.67 -6.12 -16.73
C GLY A 7 9.81 -6.95 -15.47
N TYR A 8 8.79 -7.74 -15.13
CA TYR A 8 8.86 -8.65 -13.99
C TYR A 8 9.99 -9.69 -14.12
N PHE A 9 10.09 -10.35 -15.28
CA PHE A 9 11.10 -11.40 -15.46
C PHE A 9 12.52 -10.86 -15.67
N ILE A 10 12.69 -9.71 -16.28
CA ILE A 10 14.01 -9.15 -16.60
C ILE A 10 14.48 -8.22 -15.48
N TYR A 11 13.71 -7.15 -15.24
CA TYR A 11 14.09 -6.13 -14.27
C TYR A 11 13.89 -6.61 -12.82
N GLY A 12 12.83 -7.36 -12.56
CA GLY A 12 12.59 -7.97 -11.24
C GLY A 12 13.74 -8.89 -10.81
N ARG A 13 14.24 -9.76 -11.70
CA ARG A 13 15.41 -10.61 -11.42
C ARG A 13 16.69 -9.80 -11.18
N TYR A 14 16.85 -8.70 -11.91
CA TYR A 14 17.98 -7.80 -11.69
C TYR A 14 17.92 -7.17 -10.30
N VAL A 15 16.77 -6.64 -9.91
CA VAL A 15 16.55 -6.04 -8.59
C VAL A 15 16.74 -7.08 -7.48
N GLU A 16 16.19 -8.28 -7.62
CA GLU A 16 16.37 -9.38 -6.68
C GLU A 16 17.86 -9.74 -6.52
N LYS A 17 18.60 -9.82 -7.62
CA LYS A 17 20.05 -10.09 -7.57
C LYS A 17 20.84 -8.96 -6.88
N VAL A 18 20.45 -7.70 -7.09
CA VAL A 18 21.12 -6.55 -6.44
C VAL A 18 20.87 -6.54 -4.93
N PHE A 19 19.64 -6.80 -4.50
CA PHE A 19 19.28 -6.83 -3.09
C PHE A 19 19.59 -8.14 -2.39
N SER A 20 19.89 -9.21 -3.15
CA SER A 20 20.34 -10.52 -2.64
C SER A 20 19.54 -10.99 -1.42
N PRO A 21 18.27 -11.39 -1.59
CA PRO A 21 17.53 -12.01 -0.51
C PRO A 21 18.26 -13.24 -0.02
N ASP A 22 18.27 -13.46 1.28
CA ASP A 22 18.92 -14.60 1.93
C ASP A 22 17.89 -15.46 2.65
N ASP A 23 18.31 -16.67 3.08
CA ASP A 23 17.47 -17.66 3.75
C ASP A 23 17.31 -17.39 5.26
N ARG A 24 17.67 -16.20 5.75
CA ARG A 24 17.47 -15.85 7.16
C ARG A 24 15.99 -15.88 7.51
N PRO A 25 15.62 -16.39 8.70
CA PRO A 25 14.24 -16.33 9.15
C PRO A 25 13.79 -14.88 9.25
N THR A 26 12.60 -14.59 8.74
CA THR A 26 12.01 -13.24 8.82
C THR A 26 11.70 -12.88 10.27
N PRO A 27 11.60 -11.59 10.62
CA PRO A 27 11.24 -11.14 11.96
C PRO A 27 9.94 -11.75 12.48
N ALA A 28 8.97 -12.00 11.60
CA ALA A 28 7.72 -12.68 11.96
C ALA A 28 7.93 -14.10 12.52
N ILE A 29 9.03 -14.76 12.14
CA ILE A 29 9.39 -16.10 12.64
C ILE A 29 10.33 -15.98 13.84
N SER A 30 11.39 -15.18 13.72
CA SER A 30 12.44 -15.08 14.74
C SER A 30 12.02 -14.34 16.01
N LYS A 31 11.05 -13.43 15.89
CA LYS A 31 10.53 -12.59 16.98
C LYS A 31 9.03 -12.82 17.26
N TYR A 32 8.52 -13.99 16.87
CA TYR A 32 7.11 -14.31 17.02
C TYR A 32 6.64 -14.07 18.46
N ASP A 33 5.65 -13.19 18.64
CA ASP A 33 5.05 -12.85 19.93
C ASP A 33 3.53 -13.04 19.97
N GLY A 34 2.93 -13.33 18.81
CA GLY A 34 1.48 -13.54 18.69
C GLY A 34 0.65 -12.26 18.64
N VAL A 35 1.29 -11.09 18.64
CA VAL A 35 0.62 -9.77 18.59
C VAL A 35 1.17 -8.93 17.44
N ASP A 36 2.43 -8.50 17.52
CA ASP A 36 3.09 -7.65 16.52
C ASP A 36 3.78 -8.49 15.43
N TYR A 37 4.31 -9.64 15.82
CA TYR A 37 5.01 -10.57 14.92
C TYR A 37 4.20 -11.84 14.74
N LEU A 38 3.43 -11.89 13.65
CA LEU A 38 2.57 -13.01 13.31
C LEU A 38 3.04 -13.71 12.04
N VAL A 39 3.10 -15.04 12.08
CA VAL A 39 3.35 -15.85 10.89
C VAL A 39 2.04 -16.02 10.13
N LEU A 40 1.92 -15.34 9.00
CA LEU A 40 0.77 -15.44 8.12
C LEU A 40 1.02 -16.40 6.96
N PRO A 41 0.00 -17.13 6.48
CA PRO A 41 0.12 -17.92 5.27
C PRO A 41 0.35 -17.03 4.04
N ASN A 42 1.11 -17.53 3.08
CA ASN A 42 1.55 -16.77 1.89
C ASN A 42 0.41 -16.07 1.14
N TRP A 43 -0.76 -16.70 1.05
CA TRP A 43 -1.89 -16.10 0.37
C TRP A 43 -2.44 -14.85 1.09
N LYS A 44 -2.44 -14.84 2.45
CA LYS A 44 -2.82 -13.65 3.22
C LYS A 44 -1.82 -12.52 3.03
N ILE A 45 -0.52 -12.83 3.04
CA ILE A 45 0.55 -11.84 2.77
C ILE A 45 0.37 -11.25 1.37
N PHE A 46 0.14 -12.11 0.36
CA PHE A 46 -0.12 -11.68 -1.01
C PHE A 46 -1.34 -10.73 -1.08
N MET A 47 -2.46 -11.10 -0.45
CA MET A 47 -3.67 -10.28 -0.47
C MET A 47 -3.48 -8.94 0.23
N ILE A 48 -2.75 -8.88 1.34
CA ILE A 48 -2.43 -7.63 2.03
C ILE A 48 -1.60 -6.71 1.13
N GLN A 49 -0.55 -7.25 0.50
CA GLN A 49 0.30 -6.47 -0.41
C GLN A 49 -0.49 -6.02 -1.66
N PHE A 50 -1.31 -6.91 -2.23
CA PHE A 50 -2.16 -6.58 -3.36
C PHE A 50 -3.13 -5.44 -3.03
N LEU A 51 -3.79 -5.47 -1.88
CA LEU A 51 -4.72 -4.42 -1.44
C LEU A 51 -4.01 -3.08 -1.18
N ASN A 52 -2.78 -3.11 -0.67
CA ASN A 52 -1.99 -1.90 -0.48
C ASN A 52 -1.63 -1.22 -1.81
N ILE A 53 -1.36 -2.00 -2.86
CA ILE A 53 -1.03 -1.50 -4.20
C ILE A 53 -2.31 -1.13 -4.97
N ALA A 54 -3.34 -1.97 -4.93
CA ALA A 54 -4.61 -1.76 -5.64
C ALA A 54 -5.55 -0.79 -4.90
N GLY A 55 -5.01 0.29 -4.39
CA GLY A 55 -5.78 1.34 -3.71
C GLY A 55 -6.52 2.27 -4.67
N THR A 56 -7.28 3.19 -4.10
CA THR A 56 -8.05 4.20 -4.86
C THR A 56 -7.17 5.08 -5.73
N GLY A 57 -5.98 5.46 -5.26
CA GLY A 57 -5.02 6.26 -6.01
C GLY A 57 -4.61 5.64 -7.35
N PRO A 58 -4.08 4.42 -7.39
CA PRO A 58 -3.74 3.72 -8.62
C PRO A 58 -4.92 3.52 -9.57
N ILE A 59 -6.12 3.25 -9.06
CA ILE A 59 -7.32 3.06 -9.89
C ILE A 59 -7.74 4.39 -10.53
N PHE A 60 -8.00 5.42 -9.72
CA PHE A 60 -8.44 6.72 -10.22
C PHE A 60 -7.34 7.46 -10.98
N GLY A 61 -6.08 7.31 -10.57
CA GLY A 61 -4.94 7.87 -11.28
C GLY A 61 -4.82 7.36 -12.71
N ALA A 62 -5.04 6.06 -12.92
CA ALA A 62 -5.06 5.48 -14.25
C ALA A 62 -6.24 6.00 -15.11
N ILE A 63 -7.44 6.10 -14.51
CA ILE A 63 -8.64 6.65 -15.19
C ILE A 63 -8.43 8.11 -15.56
N MET A 64 -7.94 8.93 -14.63
CA MET A 64 -7.65 10.34 -14.90
C MET A 64 -6.52 10.52 -15.92
N GLY A 65 -5.53 9.62 -15.92
CA GLY A 65 -4.45 9.60 -16.90
C GLY A 65 -4.96 9.48 -18.34
N MET A 66 -6.09 8.82 -18.56
CA MET A 66 -6.70 8.71 -19.90
C MET A 66 -7.03 10.07 -20.52
N TRP A 67 -7.29 11.10 -19.73
CA TRP A 67 -7.56 12.48 -20.20
C TRP A 67 -6.36 13.10 -20.90
N TYR A 68 -5.17 12.63 -20.59
CA TYR A 68 -3.90 13.08 -21.19
C TYR A 68 -3.47 12.26 -22.40
N GLY A 69 -4.32 11.33 -22.83
CA GLY A 69 -4.10 10.50 -24.02
C GLY A 69 -3.11 9.36 -23.83
N PRO A 70 -2.60 8.77 -24.93
CA PRO A 70 -1.76 7.56 -24.92
C PRO A 70 -0.46 7.67 -24.13
N SER A 71 0.07 8.87 -23.93
CA SER A 71 1.30 9.09 -23.14
C SER A 71 1.18 8.61 -21.69
N ALA A 72 -0.03 8.62 -21.12
CA ALA A 72 -0.28 8.11 -19.79
C ALA A 72 0.08 6.62 -19.65
N TYR A 73 -0.14 5.81 -20.69
CA TYR A 73 0.21 4.39 -20.67
C TYR A 73 1.72 4.16 -20.56
N LEU A 74 2.52 5.00 -21.17
CA LEU A 74 3.98 4.92 -21.06
C LEU A 74 4.41 5.20 -19.62
N TRP A 75 3.87 6.24 -19.00
CA TRP A 75 4.15 6.57 -17.61
C TRP A 75 3.68 5.47 -16.65
N ILE A 76 2.50 4.91 -16.84
CA ILE A 76 1.99 3.81 -16.02
C ILE A 76 2.90 2.59 -16.17
N VAL A 77 3.20 2.16 -17.39
CA VAL A 77 3.99 0.94 -17.62
C VAL A 77 5.42 1.10 -17.09
N PHE A 78 6.13 2.14 -17.50
CA PHE A 78 7.52 2.34 -17.08
C PHE A 78 7.63 2.75 -15.61
N GLY A 79 6.69 3.56 -15.12
CA GLY A 79 6.61 3.94 -13.72
C GLY A 79 6.38 2.73 -12.80
N CYS A 80 5.48 1.81 -13.17
CA CYS A 80 5.26 0.58 -12.42
C CYS A 80 6.50 -0.33 -12.43
N ILE A 81 7.18 -0.47 -13.57
CA ILE A 81 8.36 -1.34 -13.70
C ILE A 81 9.54 -0.77 -12.90
N PHE A 82 9.94 0.48 -13.20
CA PHE A 82 11.22 1.02 -12.74
C PHE A 82 11.13 1.74 -11.39
N ALA A 83 9.97 2.27 -11.02
CA ALA A 83 9.79 2.99 -9.77
C ALA A 83 8.91 2.25 -8.77
N GLY A 84 7.65 1.96 -9.12
CA GLY A 84 6.68 1.40 -8.17
C GLY A 84 7.10 0.05 -7.60
N ALA A 85 7.33 -0.93 -8.46
CA ALA A 85 7.70 -2.27 -8.02
C ALA A 85 9.04 -2.29 -7.26
N MET A 86 10.02 -1.49 -7.72
CA MET A 86 11.31 -1.36 -7.03
C MET A 86 11.15 -0.70 -5.65
N HIS A 87 10.35 0.36 -5.55
CA HIS A 87 10.09 1.07 -4.29
C HIS A 87 9.45 0.13 -3.26
N ASP A 88 8.44 -0.62 -3.65
CA ASP A 88 7.71 -1.51 -2.75
C ASP A 88 8.60 -2.67 -2.29
N TYR A 89 9.35 -3.28 -3.22
CA TYR A 89 10.30 -4.32 -2.90
C TYR A 89 11.40 -3.82 -1.96
N LEU A 90 11.99 -2.66 -2.24
CA LEU A 90 13.02 -2.05 -1.41
C LEU A 90 12.51 -1.73 -0.01
N SER A 91 11.34 -1.13 0.10
CA SER A 91 10.72 -0.80 1.40
C SER A 91 10.49 -2.05 2.25
N GLY A 92 9.95 -3.12 1.64
CA GLY A 92 9.76 -4.41 2.31
C GLY A 92 11.07 -5.04 2.76
N MET A 93 12.08 -5.09 1.89
CA MET A 93 13.39 -5.65 2.21
C MET A 93 14.13 -4.87 3.29
N LEU A 94 14.05 -3.55 3.26
CA LEU A 94 14.62 -2.70 4.33
C LEU A 94 13.95 -2.97 5.67
N SER A 95 12.63 -3.05 5.71
CA SER A 95 11.88 -3.37 6.93
C SER A 95 12.27 -4.73 7.48
N VAL A 96 12.29 -5.77 6.65
CA VAL A 96 12.69 -7.14 7.06
C VAL A 96 14.12 -7.17 7.60
N ARG A 97 15.06 -6.45 6.97
CA ARG A 97 16.46 -6.36 7.42
C ARG A 97 16.68 -5.54 8.68
N HIS A 98 15.72 -4.69 9.03
CA HIS A 98 15.71 -3.89 10.26
C HIS A 98 14.65 -4.39 11.24
N ASP A 99 14.51 -5.71 11.33
CA ASP A 99 13.67 -6.36 12.34
C ASP A 99 12.17 -6.01 12.27
N GLY A 100 11.67 -5.68 11.09
CA GLY A 100 10.27 -5.26 10.90
C GLY A 100 10.03 -3.78 11.22
N ALA A 101 11.10 -2.98 11.37
CA ALA A 101 10.97 -1.57 11.70
C ALA A 101 10.19 -0.78 10.64
N ALA A 102 9.44 0.23 11.10
CA ALA A 102 8.74 1.15 10.23
C ALA A 102 9.73 2.11 9.52
N LEU A 103 9.34 2.61 8.35
CA LEU A 103 10.19 3.50 7.56
C LEU A 103 10.73 4.71 8.34
N PRO A 104 9.95 5.43 9.18
CA PRO A 104 10.48 6.52 10.00
C PRO A 104 11.59 6.10 10.96
N GLU A 105 11.52 4.89 11.50
CA GLU A 105 12.53 4.36 12.42
C GLU A 105 13.83 4.06 11.67
N ILE A 106 13.73 3.44 10.49
CA ILE A 106 14.86 3.18 9.62
C ILE A 106 15.54 4.49 9.22
N VAL A 107 14.77 5.48 8.79
CA VAL A 107 15.28 6.82 8.48
C VAL A 107 15.97 7.44 9.69
N GLY A 108 15.40 7.27 10.88
CA GLY A 108 15.99 7.75 12.13
C GLY A 108 17.35 7.16 12.45
N THR A 109 17.55 5.90 12.12
CA THR A 109 18.83 5.20 12.31
C THR A 109 19.97 5.82 11.46
N TYR A 110 19.65 6.23 10.23
CA TYR A 110 20.65 6.76 9.28
C TYR A 110 20.76 8.29 9.30
N LEU A 111 19.64 9.01 9.50
CA LEU A 111 19.59 10.47 9.40
C LEU A 111 19.36 11.19 10.75
N GLY A 112 19.22 10.42 11.81
CA GLY A 112 19.11 10.92 13.18
C GLY A 112 17.69 11.28 13.63
N LYS A 113 17.55 11.51 14.93
CA LYS A 113 16.27 11.63 15.63
C LYS A 113 15.38 12.79 15.14
N LYS A 114 15.97 13.89 14.73
CA LYS A 114 15.18 15.03 14.21
C LYS A 114 14.43 14.67 12.93
N ILE A 115 15.10 14.01 11.99
CA ILE A 115 14.50 13.57 10.73
C ILE A 115 13.49 12.46 11.00
N GLN A 116 13.76 11.55 11.93
CA GLN A 116 12.80 10.55 12.37
C GLN A 116 11.46 11.17 12.80
N ASN A 117 11.52 12.19 13.66
CA ASN A 117 10.31 12.84 14.16
C ASN A 117 9.51 13.52 13.03
N VAL A 118 10.19 14.18 12.10
CA VAL A 118 9.55 14.77 10.91
C VAL A 118 8.88 13.70 10.06
N MET A 119 9.57 12.60 9.79
CA MET A 119 9.03 11.47 9.04
C MET A 119 7.85 10.79 9.74
N MET A 120 7.89 10.70 11.07
CA MET A 120 6.80 10.14 11.85
C MET A 120 5.53 10.99 11.74
N VAL A 121 5.64 12.31 11.91
CA VAL A 121 4.52 13.24 11.73
C VAL A 121 3.97 13.16 10.30
N PHE A 122 4.85 13.17 9.30
CA PHE A 122 4.45 13.02 7.90
C PHE A 122 3.71 11.70 7.64
N SER A 123 4.22 10.58 8.18
CA SER A 123 3.60 9.26 8.03
C SER A 123 2.22 9.20 8.68
N ILE A 124 2.04 9.80 9.86
CA ILE A 124 0.73 9.87 10.51
C ILE A 124 -0.27 10.67 9.67
N LEU A 125 0.14 11.85 9.19
CA LEU A 125 -0.71 12.67 8.31
C LEU A 125 -1.07 11.91 7.03
N LEU A 126 -0.10 11.25 6.41
CA LEU A 126 -0.32 10.43 5.22
C LEU A 126 -1.34 9.32 5.47
N LEU A 127 -1.18 8.57 6.56
CA LEU A 127 -2.10 7.48 6.92
C LEU A 127 -3.53 7.98 7.15
N VAL A 128 -3.70 9.12 7.83
CA VAL A 128 -5.02 9.74 8.03
C VAL A 128 -5.63 10.15 6.69
N MET A 129 -4.86 10.78 5.81
CA MET A 129 -5.34 11.19 4.49
C MET A 129 -5.70 9.99 3.61
N VAL A 130 -4.88 8.95 3.61
CA VAL A 130 -5.14 7.72 2.87
C VAL A 130 -6.41 7.06 3.39
N GLY A 131 -6.57 6.93 4.71
CA GLY A 131 -7.80 6.42 5.33
C GLY A 131 -9.05 7.21 4.92
N ALA A 132 -8.96 8.54 4.92
CA ALA A 132 -10.04 9.40 4.46
C ALA A 132 -10.42 9.13 3.00
N VAL A 133 -9.44 9.02 2.09
CA VAL A 133 -9.69 8.75 0.67
C VAL A 133 -10.33 7.38 0.44
N PHE A 134 -9.95 6.36 1.21
CA PHE A 134 -10.55 5.03 1.12
C PHE A 134 -12.03 4.99 1.56
N VAL A 135 -12.45 5.93 2.40
CA VAL A 135 -13.87 6.08 2.78
C VAL A 135 -14.61 7.01 1.81
N LEU A 136 -14.01 8.16 1.49
CA LEU A 136 -14.59 9.20 0.65
C LEU A 136 -14.92 8.69 -0.76
N SER A 137 -13.99 8.03 -1.42
CA SER A 137 -14.15 7.65 -2.83
C SER A 137 -15.28 6.64 -3.05
N PRO A 138 -15.38 5.53 -2.29
CA PRO A 138 -16.52 4.62 -2.41
C PRO A 138 -17.84 5.27 -2.02
N ALA A 139 -17.86 6.12 -0.99
CA ALA A 139 -19.08 6.78 -0.54
C ALA A 139 -19.61 7.74 -1.61
N SER A 140 -18.74 8.55 -2.23
CA SER A 140 -19.13 9.46 -3.30
C SER A 140 -19.64 8.73 -4.54
N LEU A 141 -19.01 7.61 -4.90
CA LEU A 141 -19.48 6.77 -5.99
C LEU A 141 -20.87 6.18 -5.70
N LEU A 142 -21.07 5.67 -4.48
CA LEU A 142 -22.37 5.12 -4.08
C LEU A 142 -23.44 6.22 -4.04
N ALA A 143 -23.11 7.41 -3.51
CA ALA A 143 -24.02 8.55 -3.48
C ALA A 143 -24.48 8.95 -4.89
N SER A 144 -23.59 8.93 -5.86
CA SER A 144 -23.92 9.26 -7.25
C SER A 144 -24.90 8.25 -7.91
N LEU A 145 -24.95 7.01 -7.41
CA LEU A 145 -25.91 5.99 -7.86
C LEU A 145 -27.32 6.17 -7.26
N PHE A 146 -27.39 6.89 -6.12
CA PHE A 146 -28.63 7.13 -5.39
C PHE A 146 -29.08 8.57 -5.46
N GLU A 147 -28.78 9.28 -6.54
CA GLU A 147 -29.22 10.67 -6.75
C GLU A 147 -30.74 10.80 -6.55
N GLY A 148 -31.12 11.76 -5.70
CA GLY A 148 -32.52 12.00 -5.35
C GLY A 148 -33.08 11.20 -4.16
N THR A 149 -32.25 10.41 -3.48
CA THR A 149 -32.62 9.73 -2.22
C THR A 149 -32.18 10.52 -1.00
N LEU A 150 -32.67 10.14 0.21
CA LEU A 150 -32.25 10.72 1.48
C LEU A 150 -30.80 10.32 1.87
N LEU A 151 -30.17 9.43 1.09
CA LEU A 151 -28.82 8.99 1.29
C LEU A 151 -27.86 10.02 0.69
N ASN A 152 -27.33 10.88 1.54
CA ASN A 152 -26.26 11.80 1.19
C ASN A 152 -24.87 11.20 1.50
N ASP A 153 -23.83 11.81 1.01
CA ASP A 153 -22.43 11.37 1.19
C ASP A 153 -22.09 11.09 2.67
N LEU A 154 -22.52 11.97 3.58
CA LEU A 154 -22.23 11.85 4.99
C LEU A 154 -22.83 10.56 5.61
N LEU A 155 -24.06 10.26 5.27
CA LEU A 155 -24.75 9.06 5.78
C LEU A 155 -24.09 7.79 5.23
N LEU A 156 -23.70 7.79 3.96
CA LEU A 156 -22.97 6.68 3.36
C LEU A 156 -21.58 6.48 3.99
N TRP A 157 -20.88 7.55 4.34
CA TRP A 157 -19.61 7.45 5.08
C TRP A 157 -19.81 6.78 6.44
N ILE A 158 -20.83 7.21 7.18
CA ILE A 158 -21.16 6.62 8.48
C ILE A 158 -21.46 5.13 8.31
N VAL A 159 -22.27 4.75 7.33
CA VAL A 159 -22.62 3.35 7.06
C VAL A 159 -21.39 2.51 6.69
N ILE A 160 -20.48 3.03 5.86
CA ILE A 160 -19.24 2.33 5.47
C ILE A 160 -18.34 2.13 6.68
N ILE A 161 -18.11 3.18 7.49
CA ILE A 161 -17.24 3.10 8.67
C ILE A 161 -17.81 2.12 9.71
N PHE A 162 -19.09 2.26 10.06
CA PHE A 162 -19.72 1.37 11.03
C PHE A 162 -19.86 -0.05 10.51
N GLY A 163 -20.21 -0.22 9.22
CA GLY A 163 -20.26 -1.54 8.59
C GLY A 163 -18.91 -2.25 8.63
N TYR A 164 -17.84 -1.54 8.29
CA TYR A 164 -16.49 -2.09 8.41
C TYR A 164 -16.12 -2.45 9.85
N TYR A 165 -16.42 -1.57 10.80
CA TYR A 165 -16.15 -1.83 12.22
C TYR A 165 -16.91 -3.07 12.74
N ILE A 166 -18.18 -3.22 12.38
CA ILE A 166 -18.98 -4.38 12.74
C ILE A 166 -18.38 -5.66 12.13
N ILE A 167 -18.03 -5.64 10.85
CA ILE A 167 -17.41 -6.80 10.18
C ILE A 167 -16.09 -7.15 10.85
N ALA A 168 -15.22 -6.17 11.09
CA ALA A 168 -13.92 -6.39 11.71
C ALA A 168 -14.00 -6.94 13.13
N THR A 169 -15.04 -6.61 13.89
CA THR A 169 -15.26 -7.14 15.25
C THR A 169 -15.90 -8.52 15.27
N LEU A 170 -16.67 -8.87 14.24
CA LEU A 170 -17.36 -10.16 14.14
C LEU A 170 -16.53 -11.25 13.44
N MET A 171 -15.50 -10.85 12.68
CA MET A 171 -14.60 -11.76 11.95
C MET A 171 -13.18 -11.65 12.52
N PRO A 172 -12.84 -12.42 13.56
CA PRO A 172 -11.50 -12.45 14.15
C PRO A 172 -10.45 -13.04 13.19
#